data_ba6f806ad4b31769b8845d71089b1113
#
_entry.id   ba6f806ad4b31769b8845d71089b1113
#
_cell.length_a   1.000
_cell.length_b   1.000
_cell.length_c   1.000
_cell.angle_alpha   90.00
_cell.angle_beta   90.00
_cell.angle_gamma   90.00
#
_symmetry.space_group_name_H-M   'P 1'
#
loop_
_entity.id
_entity.type
_entity.pdbx_description
1 polymer ?
#
loop_
_entity_poly.entity_id
_entity_poly.type
_entity_poly.pdbx_seq_one_letter_code
_entity_poly.pdbx_strand_id
1 'polypeptide(L)'
;MSAGDRARGRRGRWWALAAIALILVGAEGWYASRPRATIVATTPVVAVYPSHEFALLDATGFVVAPRKAAISSKVPGRLEWLGVAGGSRVKAGEVIARLDARDVKANQDALIRAPFDGVILSTNADVGDRVTPFSSAPDSKHMVASIADMSTLEIEADVAAANLGKVRVGQPCEIALDALPDARFLGTVARIVPAVDRAKATVNVHFDGIDRSVLPEMSARVSFLSQPVTAEQQRPLIAVNADALTRRDGKTLLYVVRDDRAVEVAVTPGRKLGDLTVFVGAAGRGERAVLKPSPMLRAGALLRPAVN
;
A
#
# COMPACT_ATOMS: atom_id res chain seq x y z
N MET A 1 -65.10 -40.46 57.36
CA MET A 1 -64.45 -39.13 57.12
C MET A 1 -63.25 -39.32 56.27
N SER A 2 -63.14 -38.57 55.18
CA SER A 2 -62.01 -38.27 54.35
C SER A 2 -61.57 -39.29 53.30
N ALA A 3 -62.28 -39.25 52.13
CA ALA A 3 -61.81 -39.85 50.88
C ALA A 3 -61.71 -38.80 49.71
N GLY A 4 -61.52 -37.49 50.05
CA GLY A 4 -61.64 -36.40 49.08
C GLY A 4 -60.35 -35.76 48.61
N ASP A 5 -59.14 -36.09 49.18
CA ASP A 5 -57.95 -35.27 49.01
C ASP A 5 -56.84 -35.84 48.05
N ARG A 6 -57.08 -37.05 47.52
CA ARG A 6 -56.03 -37.67 46.60
C ARG A 6 -56.26 -37.38 45.11
N ALA A 7 -57.40 -36.79 44.75
CA ALA A 7 -57.75 -36.54 43.34
C ALA A 7 -57.19 -35.15 42.79
N ARG A 8 -56.88 -34.17 43.66
CA ARG A 8 -56.47 -32.85 43.25
C ARG A 8 -54.94 -32.81 42.89
N GLY A 9 -54.15 -33.64 43.54
CA GLY A 9 -52.66 -33.66 43.26
C GLY A 9 -52.27 -34.26 41.89
N ARG A 10 -53.08 -35.20 41.37
CA ARG A 10 -52.81 -35.84 40.07
C ARG A 10 -53.08 -34.93 38.88
N ARG A 11 -54.17 -34.14 38.92
CA ARG A 11 -54.49 -33.20 37.84
C ARG A 11 -53.45 -32.06 37.74
N GLY A 12 -52.98 -31.50 38.83
CA GLY A 12 -51.94 -30.48 38.83
C GLY A 12 -50.61 -30.97 38.22
N ARG A 13 -50.22 -32.24 38.47
CA ARG A 13 -49.03 -32.83 37.87
C ARG A 13 -49.14 -33.03 36.36
N TRP A 14 -50.33 -33.37 35.83
CA TRP A 14 -50.56 -33.48 34.39
C TRP A 14 -50.53 -32.14 33.68
N TRP A 15 -51.05 -31.08 34.30
CA TRP A 15 -50.97 -29.72 33.75
C TRP A 15 -49.52 -29.18 33.79
N ALA A 16 -48.73 -29.51 34.81
CA ALA A 16 -47.31 -29.16 34.88
C ALA A 16 -46.50 -29.88 33.81
N LEU A 17 -46.77 -31.17 33.57
CA LEU A 17 -46.10 -31.93 32.51
C LEU A 17 -46.51 -31.43 31.12
N ALA A 18 -47.76 -31.05 30.90
CA ALA A 18 -48.22 -30.44 29.65
C ALA A 18 -47.55 -29.07 29.37
N ALA A 19 -47.39 -28.23 30.42
CA ALA A 19 -46.71 -26.96 30.30
C ALA A 19 -45.20 -27.12 29.99
N ILE A 20 -44.52 -28.09 30.62
CA ILE A 20 -43.15 -28.41 30.32
C ILE A 20 -42.98 -28.93 28.90
N ALA A 21 -43.86 -29.80 28.42
CA ALA A 21 -43.85 -30.30 27.05
C ALA A 21 -44.05 -29.17 26.03
N LEU A 22 -44.92 -28.21 26.32
CA LEU A 22 -45.19 -27.05 25.46
C LEU A 22 -43.99 -26.09 25.40
N ILE A 23 -43.30 -25.89 26.53
CA ILE A 23 -42.04 -25.12 26.60
C ILE A 23 -40.94 -25.83 25.82
N LEU A 24 -40.80 -27.16 25.93
CA LEU A 24 -39.80 -27.92 25.20
C LEU A 24 -40.05 -27.86 23.68
N VAL A 25 -41.31 -28.05 23.25
CA VAL A 25 -41.67 -27.92 21.82
C VAL A 25 -41.45 -26.51 21.33
N GLY A 26 -41.76 -25.50 22.14
CA GLY A 26 -41.46 -24.09 21.82
C GLY A 26 -39.96 -23.82 21.74
N ALA A 27 -39.16 -24.38 22.66
CA ALA A 27 -37.73 -24.25 22.67
C ALA A 27 -37.06 -24.99 21.48
N GLU A 28 -37.53 -26.20 21.13
CA GLU A 28 -37.10 -26.90 19.93
C GLU A 28 -37.46 -26.16 18.65
N GLY A 29 -38.66 -25.64 18.56
CA GLY A 29 -39.10 -24.80 17.43
C GLY A 29 -38.26 -23.52 17.29
N TRP A 30 -37.93 -22.87 18.40
CA TRP A 30 -37.07 -21.68 18.42
C TRP A 30 -35.64 -22.03 18.09
N TYR A 31 -35.11 -23.16 18.54
CA TYR A 31 -33.78 -23.66 18.22
C TYR A 31 -33.63 -24.10 16.74
N ALA A 32 -34.68 -24.74 16.22
CA ALA A 32 -34.76 -25.15 14.82
C ALA A 32 -34.93 -23.97 13.84
N SER A 33 -35.56 -22.87 14.29
CA SER A 33 -35.76 -21.66 13.49
C SER A 33 -34.54 -20.73 13.51
N ARG A 34 -33.49 -21.04 14.29
CA ARG A 34 -32.23 -20.25 14.23
C ARG A 34 -31.61 -20.36 12.84
N PRO A 35 -31.37 -19.23 12.16
CA PRO A 35 -30.75 -19.26 10.84
C PRO A 35 -29.37 -19.85 10.98
N ARG A 36 -29.13 -21.00 10.34
CA ARG A 36 -27.85 -21.65 10.30
C ARG A 36 -26.92 -20.84 9.38
N ALA A 37 -25.77 -20.45 9.87
CA ALA A 37 -24.76 -19.80 9.04
C ALA A 37 -24.25 -20.75 7.95
N THR A 38 -24.33 -20.33 6.70
CA THR A 38 -23.79 -21.06 5.57
C THR A 38 -22.30 -20.79 5.48
N ILE A 39 -21.47 -21.85 5.48
CA ILE A 39 -20.03 -21.72 5.26
C ILE A 39 -19.80 -21.44 3.78
N VAL A 40 -19.13 -20.32 3.48
CA VAL A 40 -18.87 -19.89 2.11
C VAL A 40 -17.39 -19.54 1.94
N ALA A 41 -16.81 -19.92 0.81
CA ALA A 41 -15.54 -19.38 0.38
C ALA A 41 -15.76 -17.93 -0.09
N THR A 42 -14.82 -17.05 0.22
CA THR A 42 -14.90 -15.65 -0.15
C THR A 42 -13.68 -15.23 -0.97
N THR A 43 -13.88 -14.28 -1.87
CA THR A 43 -12.85 -13.64 -2.67
C THR A 43 -12.92 -12.12 -2.44
N PRO A 44 -11.80 -11.40 -2.37
CA PRO A 44 -11.82 -9.96 -2.25
C PRO A 44 -12.28 -9.30 -3.54
N VAL A 45 -13.01 -8.21 -3.42
CA VAL A 45 -13.23 -7.24 -4.50
C VAL A 45 -11.99 -6.36 -4.58
N VAL A 46 -11.31 -6.38 -5.72
CA VAL A 46 -10.01 -5.71 -5.89
C VAL A 46 -10.08 -4.60 -6.93
N ALA A 47 -9.21 -3.62 -6.77
CA ALA A 47 -8.93 -2.66 -7.84
C ALA A 47 -7.88 -3.25 -8.78
N VAL A 48 -8.17 -3.29 -10.06
CA VAL A 48 -7.24 -3.74 -11.11
C VAL A 48 -6.97 -2.58 -12.07
N TYR A 49 -5.73 -2.50 -12.50
CA TYR A 49 -5.31 -1.49 -13.46
C TYR A 49 -5.20 -2.12 -14.84
N PRO A 50 -5.86 -1.56 -15.86
CA PRO A 50 -5.77 -2.05 -17.24
C PRO A 50 -4.34 -2.10 -17.79
N SER A 51 -3.47 -1.22 -17.28
CA SER A 51 -2.04 -1.18 -17.60
C SER A 51 -1.31 -2.51 -17.35
N HIS A 52 -1.75 -3.29 -16.36
CA HIS A 52 -1.15 -4.59 -16.03
C HIS A 52 -1.21 -5.62 -17.18
N GLU A 53 -2.14 -5.48 -18.13
CA GLU A 53 -2.18 -6.35 -19.32
C GLU A 53 -0.94 -6.18 -20.21
N PHE A 54 -0.28 -5.03 -20.13
CA PHE A 54 0.91 -4.69 -20.91
C PHE A 54 2.21 -4.94 -20.14
N ALA A 55 2.13 -5.38 -18.87
CA ALA A 55 3.30 -5.66 -18.05
C ALA A 55 4.05 -6.89 -18.59
N LEU A 56 5.31 -6.70 -18.94
CA LEU A 56 6.24 -7.77 -19.36
C LEU A 56 7.00 -8.35 -18.18
N LEU A 57 7.25 -7.51 -17.18
CA LEU A 57 8.05 -7.83 -16.00
C LEU A 57 7.73 -6.83 -14.89
N ASP A 58 7.70 -7.32 -13.66
CA ASP A 58 7.68 -6.51 -12.45
C ASP A 58 9.02 -6.61 -11.73
N ALA A 59 9.50 -5.50 -11.20
CA ALA A 59 10.67 -5.44 -10.35
C ALA A 59 10.41 -4.55 -9.13
N THR A 60 11.15 -4.77 -8.06
CA THR A 60 11.13 -3.93 -6.86
C THR A 60 12.37 -3.05 -6.83
N GLY A 61 12.25 -1.90 -6.21
CA GLY A 61 13.34 -0.95 -6.10
C GLY A 61 13.03 0.15 -5.10
N PHE A 62 13.83 1.20 -5.13
CA PHE A 62 13.70 2.35 -4.24
C PHE A 62 13.80 3.64 -5.03
N VAL A 63 13.12 4.67 -4.52
CA VAL A 63 13.29 6.04 -5.01
C VAL A 63 14.64 6.55 -4.56
N VAL A 64 15.44 7.02 -5.49
CA VAL A 64 16.77 7.61 -5.21
C VAL A 64 16.83 9.04 -5.75
N ALA A 65 17.67 9.86 -5.12
CA ALA A 65 18.02 11.16 -5.64
C ALA A 65 19.43 11.05 -6.26
N PRO A 66 19.55 11.02 -7.59
CA PRO A 66 20.86 10.93 -8.26
C PRO A 66 21.78 12.09 -7.87
N ARG A 67 21.20 13.27 -7.62
CA ARG A 67 21.90 14.45 -7.14
C ARG A 67 21.75 14.58 -5.63
N LYS A 68 22.69 13.99 -4.89
CA LYS A 68 22.79 14.03 -3.44
C LYS A 68 24.19 14.48 -3.05
N ALA A 69 24.30 15.32 -2.04
CA ALA A 69 25.59 15.77 -1.53
C ALA A 69 25.63 15.77 0.00
N ALA A 70 26.78 15.35 0.52
CA ALA A 70 27.13 15.59 1.91
C ALA A 70 27.71 16.99 2.03
N ILE A 71 27.14 17.80 2.89
CA ILE A 71 27.61 19.17 3.13
C ILE A 71 28.53 19.14 4.33
N SER A 72 29.78 19.57 4.11
CA SER A 72 30.82 19.63 5.14
C SER A 72 31.40 21.04 5.22
N SER A 73 32.17 21.29 6.26
CA SER A 73 32.95 22.52 6.39
C SER A 73 34.21 22.42 5.54
N LYS A 74 34.70 23.57 5.06
CA LYS A 74 36.01 23.71 4.40
C LYS A 74 37.15 23.88 5.42
N VAL A 75 36.82 24.35 6.62
CA VAL A 75 37.77 24.67 7.68
C VAL A 75 37.32 24.03 9.00
N PRO A 76 38.25 23.65 9.88
CA PRO A 76 37.90 23.15 11.18
C PRO A 76 37.32 24.28 12.05
N GLY A 77 36.27 23.99 12.81
CA GLY A 77 35.65 24.97 13.73
C GLY A 77 34.57 24.34 14.56
N ARG A 78 34.03 25.12 15.51
CA ARG A 78 32.85 24.74 16.29
C ARG A 78 31.61 25.29 15.62
N LEU A 79 30.56 24.48 15.50
CA LEU A 79 29.28 24.89 14.94
C LEU A 79 28.59 25.88 15.89
N GLU A 80 28.49 27.15 15.47
CA GLU A 80 27.85 28.24 16.22
C GLU A 80 26.37 28.34 15.96
N TRP A 81 25.97 28.09 14.70
CA TRP A 81 24.59 28.20 14.29
C TRP A 81 24.28 27.20 13.17
N LEU A 82 23.08 26.60 13.26
CA LEU A 82 22.50 25.70 12.27
C LEU A 82 21.08 26.19 11.96
N GLY A 83 20.84 26.66 10.74
CA GLY A 83 19.58 27.27 10.31
C GLY A 83 18.62 26.30 9.62
N VAL A 84 18.95 25.01 9.55
CA VAL A 84 18.15 24.00 8.83
C VAL A 84 17.95 22.75 9.68
N ALA A 85 16.90 22.03 9.38
CA ALA A 85 16.59 20.71 9.92
C ALA A 85 16.23 19.76 8.77
N GLY A 86 16.12 18.46 9.07
CA GLY A 86 15.60 17.49 8.10
C GLY A 86 14.24 17.94 7.54
N GLY A 87 14.08 17.90 6.22
CA GLY A 87 12.90 18.40 5.51
C GLY A 87 12.95 19.89 5.10
N SER A 88 13.94 20.67 5.56
CA SER A 88 14.09 22.08 5.16
C SER A 88 14.43 22.21 3.68
N ARG A 89 13.73 23.09 2.96
CA ARG A 89 14.05 23.43 1.58
C ARG A 89 15.04 24.59 1.56
N VAL A 90 16.07 24.46 0.75
CA VAL A 90 17.15 25.45 0.62
C VAL A 90 17.44 25.72 -0.85
N LYS A 91 17.95 26.92 -1.11
CA LYS A 91 18.42 27.36 -2.44
C LYS A 91 19.93 27.28 -2.54
N ALA A 92 20.44 27.13 -3.75
CA ALA A 92 21.87 27.19 -4.03
C ALA A 92 22.49 28.46 -3.43
N GLY A 93 23.60 28.30 -2.70
CA GLY A 93 24.29 29.40 -2.04
C GLY A 93 23.69 29.88 -0.71
N GLU A 94 22.51 29.38 -0.31
CA GLU A 94 21.90 29.69 0.98
C GLU A 94 22.78 29.22 2.14
N VAL A 95 22.93 30.08 3.17
CA VAL A 95 23.71 29.74 4.36
C VAL A 95 22.88 28.83 5.25
N ILE A 96 23.35 27.61 5.44
CA ILE A 96 22.70 26.59 6.25
C ILE A 96 23.31 26.44 7.64
N ALA A 97 24.58 26.79 7.79
CA ALA A 97 25.27 26.71 9.08
C ALA A 97 26.43 27.73 9.14
N ARG A 98 26.86 28.07 10.36
CA ARG A 98 28.00 28.96 10.65
C ARG A 98 28.90 28.34 11.68
N LEU A 99 30.21 28.45 11.47
CA LEU A 99 31.23 28.06 12.40
C LEU A 99 31.76 29.25 13.19
N ASP A 100 32.21 29.01 14.45
CA ASP A 100 32.98 29.98 15.21
C ASP A 100 34.34 30.20 14.50
N ALA A 101 34.54 31.40 14.02
CA ALA A 101 35.65 31.76 13.15
C ALA A 101 36.82 32.42 13.91
N ARG A 102 36.93 32.30 15.23
CA ARG A 102 37.96 32.97 16.01
C ARG A 102 39.37 32.64 15.57
N ASP A 103 39.55 31.46 14.94
CA ASP A 103 40.84 31.00 14.43
C ASP A 103 40.99 31.02 12.90
N VAL A 104 39.95 31.53 12.18
CA VAL A 104 39.92 31.48 10.69
C VAL A 104 40.03 32.89 10.12
N LYS A 105 41.13 33.13 9.37
CA LYS A 105 41.42 34.41 8.70
C LYS A 105 40.45 34.81 7.59
N ALA A 106 39.47 33.97 7.27
CA ALA A 106 38.49 34.21 6.21
C ALA A 106 37.05 33.96 6.69
N ASN A 107 36.30 35.02 7.02
CA ASN A 107 34.87 34.97 7.41
C ASN A 107 33.96 34.23 6.39
N GLN A 108 34.39 34.13 5.12
CA GLN A 108 33.59 33.44 4.09
C GLN A 108 33.65 31.90 4.18
N ASP A 109 34.78 31.34 4.64
CA ASP A 109 34.94 29.90 4.78
C ASP A 109 34.27 29.35 6.06
N ALA A 110 33.91 30.22 6.99
CA ALA A 110 33.13 29.88 8.18
C ALA A 110 31.63 29.70 7.87
N LEU A 111 31.15 30.09 6.67
CA LEU A 111 29.78 29.93 6.25
C LEU A 111 29.61 28.67 5.42
N ILE A 112 28.80 27.76 5.91
CA ILE A 112 28.46 26.53 5.20
C ILE A 112 27.20 26.79 4.36
N ARG A 113 27.29 26.59 3.06
CA ARG A 113 26.21 26.91 2.10
C ARG A 113 25.72 25.67 1.36
N ALA A 114 24.46 25.71 0.95
CA ALA A 114 23.88 24.69 0.08
C ALA A 114 24.52 24.73 -1.32
N PRO A 115 24.98 23.58 -1.86
CA PRO A 115 25.63 23.54 -3.17
C PRO A 115 24.66 23.67 -4.35
N PHE A 116 23.38 23.35 -4.15
CA PHE A 116 22.30 23.43 -5.15
C PHE A 116 20.94 23.56 -4.46
N ASP A 117 19.90 23.83 -5.24
CA ASP A 117 18.51 23.84 -4.76
C ASP A 117 18.09 22.43 -4.36
N GLY A 118 17.56 22.24 -3.14
CA GLY A 118 17.17 20.92 -2.69
C GLY A 118 16.50 20.91 -1.33
N VAL A 119 16.38 19.69 -0.80
CA VAL A 119 15.84 19.43 0.53
C VAL A 119 16.94 18.80 1.39
N ILE A 120 17.05 19.27 2.61
CA ILE A 120 17.94 18.67 3.62
C ILE A 120 17.32 17.34 4.06
N LEU A 121 18.02 16.24 3.83
CA LEU A 121 17.57 14.91 4.23
C LEU A 121 17.81 14.66 5.72
N SER A 122 19.00 15.03 6.20
CA SER A 122 19.40 14.86 7.60
C SER A 122 20.41 15.92 8.02
N THR A 123 20.43 16.25 9.30
CA THR A 123 21.50 16.98 9.97
C THR A 123 22.30 16.00 10.82
N ASN A 124 23.62 16.06 10.71
CA ASN A 124 24.54 15.12 11.36
C ASN A 124 25.38 15.79 12.45
N ALA A 125 25.34 17.13 12.53
CA ALA A 125 26.01 17.92 13.53
C ALA A 125 25.03 18.86 14.22
N ASP A 126 25.24 19.07 15.50
CA ASP A 126 24.49 19.98 16.36
C ASP A 126 25.30 21.22 16.72
N VAL A 127 24.58 22.28 17.15
CA VAL A 127 25.25 23.50 17.64
C VAL A 127 26.11 23.16 18.82
N GLY A 128 27.39 23.56 18.76
CA GLY A 128 28.40 23.24 19.73
C GLY A 128 29.37 22.10 19.35
N ASP A 129 29.00 21.31 18.33
CA ASP A 129 29.88 20.24 17.83
C ASP A 129 31.11 20.81 17.11
N ARG A 130 32.19 20.05 17.17
CA ARG A 130 33.39 20.33 16.41
C ARG A 130 33.31 19.69 15.03
N VAL A 131 33.36 20.51 13.99
CA VAL A 131 33.32 20.07 12.59
C VAL A 131 34.68 20.24 11.97
N THR A 132 35.13 19.21 11.24
CA THR A 132 36.40 19.21 10.54
C THR A 132 36.24 18.69 9.11
N PRO A 133 37.00 19.23 8.11
CA PRO A 133 36.91 18.76 6.73
C PRO A 133 37.27 17.27 6.57
N PHE A 134 38.20 16.79 7.41
CA PHE A 134 38.69 15.41 7.45
C PHE A 134 38.62 14.91 8.90
N SER A 135 37.76 13.96 9.15
CA SER A 135 37.62 13.42 10.51
C SER A 135 38.51 12.20 10.71
N SER A 136 39.58 12.36 11.48
CA SER A 136 40.31 11.26 12.11
C SER A 136 40.22 11.29 13.63
N ALA A 137 39.54 12.29 14.21
CA ALA A 137 39.35 12.40 15.64
C ALA A 137 38.01 11.83 16.09
N PRO A 138 37.96 11.09 17.21
CA PRO A 138 36.74 10.41 17.67
C PRO A 138 35.55 11.35 17.95
N ASP A 139 35.82 12.59 18.33
CA ASP A 139 34.81 13.58 18.74
C ASP A 139 34.50 14.63 17.65
N SER A 140 34.99 14.46 16.42
CA SER A 140 34.75 15.40 15.31
C SER A 140 33.82 14.84 14.26
N LYS A 141 32.89 15.69 13.80
CA LYS A 141 31.98 15.37 12.71
C LYS A 141 32.50 15.97 11.40
N HIS A 142 32.49 15.21 10.33
CA HIS A 142 32.94 15.66 9.01
C HIS A 142 31.78 16.14 8.12
N MET A 143 30.56 15.70 8.41
CA MET A 143 29.35 16.05 7.68
C MET A 143 28.39 16.83 8.58
N VAL A 144 27.95 17.99 8.12
CA VAL A 144 26.97 18.82 8.83
C VAL A 144 25.55 18.43 8.46
N ALA A 145 25.30 18.29 7.16
CA ALA A 145 23.98 17.92 6.66
C ALA A 145 24.11 17.15 5.33
N SER A 146 23.08 16.44 4.96
CA SER A 146 22.92 15.88 3.61
C SER A 146 21.78 16.57 2.87
N ILE A 147 22.00 16.90 1.59
CA ILE A 147 21.02 17.55 0.71
C ILE A 147 20.77 16.66 -0.51
N ALA A 148 19.52 16.65 -0.98
CA ALA A 148 19.11 15.98 -2.20
C ALA A 148 18.30 16.91 -3.09
N ASP A 149 18.45 16.75 -4.39
CA ASP A 149 17.64 17.42 -5.40
C ASP A 149 16.37 16.59 -5.63
N MET A 150 15.22 17.14 -5.25
CA MET A 150 13.92 16.47 -5.35
C MET A 150 13.28 16.58 -6.74
N SER A 151 13.91 17.34 -7.65
CA SER A 151 13.37 17.51 -9.02
C SER A 151 13.81 16.39 -9.97
N THR A 152 14.83 15.62 -9.60
CA THR A 152 15.49 14.61 -10.44
C THR A 152 15.44 13.21 -9.83
N LEU A 153 14.38 12.90 -9.06
CA LEU A 153 14.23 11.56 -8.47
C LEU A 153 14.09 10.49 -9.56
N GLU A 154 14.76 9.37 -9.33
CA GLU A 154 14.70 8.17 -10.16
C GLU A 154 14.35 6.96 -9.29
N ILE A 155 13.96 5.86 -9.92
CA ILE A 155 13.86 4.57 -9.25
C ILE A 155 15.06 3.71 -9.64
N GLU A 156 15.72 3.16 -8.65
CA GLU A 156 16.68 2.07 -8.85
C GLU A 156 15.95 0.74 -8.64
N ALA A 157 15.61 0.08 -9.74
CA ALA A 157 14.89 -1.18 -9.74
C ALA A 157 15.86 -2.36 -9.92
N ASP A 158 15.73 -3.38 -9.10
CA ASP A 158 16.50 -4.61 -9.15
C ASP A 158 15.86 -5.60 -10.13
N VAL A 159 16.50 -5.83 -11.26
CA VAL A 159 16.06 -6.78 -12.28
C VAL A 159 16.98 -8.00 -12.28
N ALA A 160 16.39 -9.20 -12.19
CA ALA A 160 17.16 -10.43 -12.32
C ALA A 160 17.84 -10.53 -13.70
N ALA A 161 19.09 -10.94 -13.75
CA ALA A 161 19.89 -11.03 -14.99
C ALA A 161 19.18 -11.85 -16.09
N ALA A 162 18.45 -12.90 -15.73
CA ALA A 162 17.66 -13.73 -16.65
C ALA A 162 16.54 -12.95 -17.37
N ASN A 163 16.06 -11.87 -16.77
CA ASN A 163 14.96 -11.05 -17.31
C ASN A 163 15.44 -9.77 -18.01
N LEU A 164 16.74 -9.49 -17.95
CA LEU A 164 17.30 -8.25 -18.49
C LEU A 164 17.05 -8.08 -20.00
N GLY A 165 17.00 -9.18 -20.74
CA GLY A 165 16.66 -9.17 -22.17
C GLY A 165 15.25 -8.65 -22.49
N LYS A 166 14.36 -8.54 -21.51
CA LYS A 166 13.00 -8.00 -21.66
C LYS A 166 12.94 -6.49 -21.42
N VAL A 167 14.01 -5.88 -20.91
CA VAL A 167 14.09 -4.46 -20.54
C VAL A 167 14.94 -3.72 -21.55
N ARG A 168 14.49 -2.56 -22.00
CA ARG A 168 15.18 -1.69 -22.95
C ARG A 168 15.18 -0.24 -22.47
N VAL A 169 16.23 0.49 -22.77
CA VAL A 169 16.28 1.95 -22.54
C VAL A 169 15.17 2.61 -23.38
N GLY A 170 14.47 3.57 -22.80
CA GLY A 170 13.30 4.21 -23.41
C GLY A 170 11.98 3.42 -23.26
N GLN A 171 11.99 2.26 -22.58
CA GLN A 171 10.79 1.47 -22.36
C GLN A 171 9.88 2.16 -21.34
N PRO A 172 8.55 2.25 -21.60
CA PRO A 172 7.60 2.81 -20.65
C PRO A 172 7.43 1.90 -19.43
N CYS A 173 7.24 2.51 -18.29
CA CYS A 173 7.05 1.84 -17.01
C CYS A 173 5.87 2.44 -16.25
N GLU A 174 5.18 1.61 -15.47
CA GLU A 174 4.26 2.06 -14.43
C GLU A 174 4.91 1.85 -13.07
N ILE A 175 4.82 2.86 -12.21
CA ILE A 175 5.46 2.87 -10.90
C ILE A 175 4.38 2.94 -9.83
N ALA A 176 4.43 2.02 -8.89
CA ALA A 176 3.62 2.00 -7.69
C ALA A 176 4.53 2.18 -6.47
N LEU A 177 4.24 3.17 -5.63
CA LEU A 177 4.96 3.40 -4.38
C LEU A 177 4.17 2.80 -3.23
N ASP A 178 4.82 2.03 -2.35
CA ASP A 178 4.16 1.38 -1.22
C ASP A 178 3.57 2.40 -0.24
N ALA A 179 4.22 3.57 -0.12
CA ALA A 179 3.73 4.68 0.71
C ALA A 179 2.51 5.41 0.12
N LEU A 180 2.24 5.25 -1.19
CA LEU A 180 1.15 5.91 -1.92
C LEU A 180 0.35 4.86 -2.71
N PRO A 181 -0.38 3.96 -2.04
CA PRO A 181 -0.97 2.77 -2.65
C PRO A 181 -2.02 3.06 -3.73
N ASP A 182 -2.65 4.22 -3.67
CA ASP A 182 -3.69 4.64 -4.61
C ASP A 182 -3.16 5.49 -5.78
N ALA A 183 -1.88 5.87 -5.74
CA ALA A 183 -1.22 6.61 -6.81
C ALA A 183 -0.48 5.67 -7.77
N ARG A 184 -0.50 6.01 -9.05
CA ARG A 184 0.30 5.38 -10.09
C ARG A 184 1.03 6.46 -10.86
N PHE A 185 2.33 6.27 -10.99
CA PHE A 185 3.18 7.19 -11.74
C PHE A 185 3.64 6.51 -13.03
N LEU A 186 3.86 7.31 -14.05
CA LEU A 186 4.52 6.86 -15.27
C LEU A 186 6.00 7.17 -15.19
N GLY A 187 6.75 6.37 -15.90
CA GLY A 187 8.18 6.57 -16.03
C GLY A 187 8.73 5.86 -17.26
N THR A 188 9.97 6.17 -17.53
CA THR A 188 10.69 5.62 -18.68
C THR A 188 12.04 5.09 -18.22
N VAL A 189 12.46 3.93 -18.74
CA VAL A 189 13.81 3.39 -18.46
C VAL A 189 14.87 4.35 -18.98
N ALA A 190 15.61 4.96 -18.05
CA ALA A 190 16.67 5.90 -18.36
C ALA A 190 17.98 5.20 -18.73
N ARG A 191 18.36 4.20 -17.93
CA ARG A 191 19.61 3.46 -18.13
C ARG A 191 19.55 2.09 -17.47
N ILE A 192 20.38 1.19 -17.96
CA ILE A 192 20.60 -0.13 -17.38
C ILE A 192 22.04 -0.17 -16.91
N VAL A 193 22.24 -0.35 -15.60
CA VAL A 193 23.56 -0.45 -15.00
C VAL A 193 23.88 -1.92 -14.79
N PRO A 194 24.85 -2.51 -15.50
CA PRO A 194 25.26 -3.87 -15.25
C PRO A 194 25.82 -3.95 -13.83
N ALA A 195 25.21 -4.75 -12.98
CA ALA A 195 25.76 -4.97 -11.65
C ALA A 195 27.04 -5.82 -11.72
N VAL A 196 27.97 -5.55 -10.81
CA VAL A 196 29.17 -6.36 -10.62
C VAL A 196 28.81 -7.75 -10.13
N ASP A 197 27.66 -7.88 -9.48
CA ASP A 197 27.09 -9.15 -9.05
C ASP A 197 26.28 -9.79 -10.19
N ARG A 198 26.69 -10.97 -10.63
CA ARG A 198 26.17 -11.67 -11.82
C ARG A 198 24.67 -12.05 -11.76
N ALA A 199 24.03 -11.89 -10.61
CA ALA A 199 22.65 -12.30 -10.39
C ALA A 199 21.60 -11.22 -10.71
N LYS A 200 21.99 -9.94 -10.63
CA LYS A 200 21.07 -8.80 -10.75
C LYS A 200 21.66 -7.68 -11.61
N ALA A 201 20.82 -6.87 -12.20
CA ALA A 201 21.18 -5.60 -12.80
C ALA A 201 20.29 -4.52 -12.21
N THR A 202 20.85 -3.33 -12.01
CA THR A 202 20.08 -2.16 -11.58
C THR A 202 19.58 -1.42 -12.80
N VAL A 203 18.28 -1.22 -12.87
CA VAL A 203 17.61 -0.45 -13.91
C VAL A 203 17.13 0.86 -13.31
N ASN A 204 17.64 1.96 -13.83
CA ASN A 204 17.19 3.29 -13.43
C ASN A 204 15.99 3.70 -14.28
N VAL A 205 14.92 4.08 -13.60
CA VAL A 205 13.66 4.54 -14.22
C VAL A 205 13.42 5.98 -13.82
N HIS A 206 13.30 6.84 -14.80
CA HIS A 206 12.97 8.25 -14.62
C HIS A 206 11.46 8.43 -14.54
N PHE A 207 10.97 9.30 -13.66
CA PHE A 207 9.55 9.67 -13.59
C PHE A 207 9.21 10.64 -14.72
N ASP A 208 8.11 10.41 -15.43
CA ASP A 208 7.58 11.34 -16.44
C ASP A 208 6.90 12.58 -15.80
N GLY A 209 6.65 12.52 -14.49
CA GLY A 209 6.17 13.62 -13.66
C GLY A 209 6.29 13.25 -12.19
N ILE A 210 6.84 14.14 -11.39
CA ILE A 210 7.08 13.92 -9.96
C ILE A 210 6.10 14.73 -9.13
N ASP A 211 5.36 14.05 -8.26
CA ASP A 211 4.56 14.68 -7.22
C ASP A 211 5.46 15.01 -6.01
N ARG A 212 5.11 16.09 -5.29
CA ARG A 212 5.83 16.51 -4.08
C ARG A 212 5.74 15.51 -2.92
N SER A 213 4.83 14.56 -2.99
CA SER A 213 4.67 13.47 -2.02
C SER A 213 5.70 12.35 -2.20
N VAL A 214 6.40 12.30 -3.34
CA VAL A 214 7.45 11.32 -3.60
C VAL A 214 8.73 11.74 -2.88
N LEU A 215 9.23 10.85 -2.01
CA LEU A 215 10.43 11.08 -1.22
C LEU A 215 11.49 10.00 -1.53
N PRO A 216 12.77 10.34 -1.42
CA PRO A 216 13.84 9.34 -1.47
C PRO A 216 13.66 8.23 -0.45
N GLU A 217 14.21 7.06 -0.73
CA GLU A 217 14.17 5.83 0.08
C GLU A 217 12.76 5.19 0.16
N MET A 218 11.74 5.71 -0.54
CA MET A 218 10.46 5.03 -0.66
C MET A 218 10.61 3.75 -1.47
N SER A 219 10.00 2.66 -0.98
CA SER A 219 9.91 1.40 -1.72
C SER A 219 8.98 1.55 -2.93
N ALA A 220 9.41 1.03 -4.05
CA ALA A 220 8.71 1.10 -5.32
C ALA A 220 8.60 -0.27 -5.97
N ARG A 221 7.48 -0.49 -6.66
CA ARG A 221 7.31 -1.55 -7.62
C ARG A 221 7.22 -0.95 -9.01
N VAL A 222 8.02 -1.45 -9.93
CA VAL A 222 8.07 -1.00 -11.31
C VAL A 222 7.57 -2.11 -12.22
N SER A 223 6.53 -1.84 -12.98
CA SER A 223 6.03 -2.71 -14.04
C SER A 223 6.54 -2.20 -15.38
N PHE A 224 7.40 -2.98 -16.04
CA PHE A 224 7.93 -2.65 -17.37
C PHE A 224 6.89 -3.02 -18.41
N LEU A 225 6.47 -2.04 -19.21
CA LEU A 225 5.35 -2.19 -20.14
C LEU A 225 5.82 -2.45 -21.56
N SER A 226 5.02 -3.20 -22.33
CA SER A 226 5.27 -3.44 -23.76
C SER A 226 4.94 -2.24 -24.65
N GLN A 227 4.09 -1.33 -24.13
CA GLN A 227 3.66 -0.11 -24.82
C GLN A 227 3.26 0.97 -23.83
N PRO A 228 3.28 2.25 -24.23
CA PRO A 228 2.78 3.34 -23.37
C PRO A 228 1.31 3.14 -23.03
N VAL A 229 0.94 3.52 -21.83
CA VAL A 229 -0.45 3.47 -21.34
C VAL A 229 -1.09 4.85 -21.35
N THR A 230 -2.39 4.88 -21.63
CA THR A 230 -3.18 6.11 -21.60
C THR A 230 -3.66 6.42 -20.18
N ALA A 231 -4.06 7.68 -19.93
CA ALA A 231 -4.61 8.09 -18.65
C ALA A 231 -5.87 7.30 -18.23
N GLU A 232 -6.64 6.79 -19.20
CA GLU A 232 -7.80 5.93 -18.94
C GLU A 232 -7.38 4.54 -18.43
N GLN A 233 -6.29 4.00 -18.97
CA GLN A 233 -5.75 2.70 -18.58
C GLN A 233 -5.06 2.73 -17.21
N GLN A 234 -4.74 3.91 -16.68
CA GLN A 234 -4.23 4.12 -15.35
C GLN A 234 -5.33 4.21 -14.28
N ARG A 235 -6.59 4.36 -14.69
CA ARG A 235 -7.70 4.40 -13.73
C ARG A 235 -7.99 3.01 -13.21
N PRO A 236 -8.11 2.85 -11.89
CA PRO A 236 -8.46 1.56 -11.31
C PRO A 236 -9.89 1.18 -11.69
N LEU A 237 -10.05 -0.05 -12.13
CA LEU A 237 -11.34 -0.68 -12.36
C LEU A 237 -11.62 -1.65 -11.22
N ILE A 238 -12.87 -1.78 -10.82
CA ILE A 238 -13.27 -2.74 -9.79
C ILE A 238 -13.50 -4.09 -10.44
N ALA A 239 -12.86 -5.10 -9.90
CA ALA A 239 -12.96 -6.46 -10.42
C ALA A 239 -13.12 -7.48 -9.29
N VAL A 240 -13.68 -8.61 -9.63
CA VAL A 240 -13.86 -9.75 -8.72
C VAL A 240 -13.56 -11.03 -9.50
N ASN A 241 -13.25 -12.11 -8.78
CA ASN A 241 -13.11 -13.42 -9.41
C ASN A 241 -14.39 -13.77 -10.18
N ALA A 242 -14.25 -14.25 -11.42
CA ALA A 242 -15.38 -14.57 -12.30
C ALA A 242 -16.37 -15.56 -11.66
N ASP A 243 -15.88 -16.48 -10.83
CA ASP A 243 -16.67 -17.47 -10.10
C ASP A 243 -17.55 -16.87 -8.98
N ALA A 244 -17.37 -15.61 -8.61
CA ALA A 244 -18.22 -14.91 -7.66
C ALA A 244 -19.47 -14.30 -8.33
N LEU A 245 -19.48 -14.19 -9.65
CA LEU A 245 -20.61 -13.68 -10.40
C LEU A 245 -21.64 -14.78 -10.63
N THR A 246 -22.89 -14.51 -10.33
CA THR A 246 -24.00 -15.43 -10.58
C THR A 246 -25.07 -14.74 -11.43
N ARG A 247 -25.83 -15.54 -12.18
CA ARG A 247 -26.92 -15.02 -13.01
C ARG A 247 -28.26 -15.50 -12.45
N ARG A 248 -29.15 -14.55 -12.15
CA ARG A 248 -30.50 -14.84 -11.68
C ARG A 248 -31.48 -13.87 -12.34
N ASP A 249 -32.60 -14.38 -12.83
CA ASP A 249 -33.68 -13.59 -13.47
C ASP A 249 -33.14 -12.64 -14.56
N GLY A 250 -32.17 -13.12 -15.35
CA GLY A 250 -31.56 -12.34 -16.43
C GLY A 250 -30.55 -11.28 -15.98
N LYS A 251 -30.38 -11.07 -14.67
CA LYS A 251 -29.41 -10.09 -14.09
C LYS A 251 -28.17 -10.80 -13.58
N THR A 252 -27.02 -10.15 -13.71
CA THR A 252 -25.79 -10.61 -13.06
C THR A 252 -25.72 -10.00 -11.68
N LEU A 253 -25.47 -10.86 -10.69
CA LEU A 253 -25.47 -10.53 -9.27
C LEU A 253 -24.15 -10.92 -8.63
N LEU A 254 -23.78 -10.17 -7.61
CA LEU A 254 -22.66 -10.43 -6.72
C LEU A 254 -23.18 -10.48 -5.28
N TYR A 255 -22.85 -11.53 -4.54
CA TYR A 255 -23.16 -11.60 -3.11
C TYR A 255 -21.97 -11.09 -2.30
N VAL A 256 -22.13 -9.94 -1.67
CA VAL A 256 -21.12 -9.32 -0.81
C VAL A 256 -21.42 -9.65 0.65
N VAL A 257 -20.37 -9.94 1.42
CA VAL A 257 -20.48 -10.20 2.85
C VAL A 257 -20.41 -8.88 3.60
N ARG A 258 -21.51 -8.46 4.22
CA ARG A 258 -21.59 -7.30 5.13
C ARG A 258 -22.26 -7.76 6.43
N ASP A 259 -21.64 -7.48 7.56
CA ASP A 259 -22.17 -7.85 8.89
C ASP A 259 -22.56 -9.34 8.99
N ASP A 260 -21.68 -10.23 8.47
CA ASP A 260 -21.89 -11.67 8.39
C ASP A 260 -23.16 -12.10 7.61
N ARG A 261 -23.67 -11.22 6.75
CA ARG A 261 -24.85 -11.50 5.91
C ARG A 261 -24.53 -11.34 4.43
N ALA A 262 -25.24 -12.12 3.62
CA ALA A 262 -25.20 -11.98 2.18
C ALA A 262 -26.01 -10.73 1.76
N VAL A 263 -25.34 -9.77 1.14
CA VAL A 263 -25.98 -8.62 0.49
C VAL A 263 -25.92 -8.84 -1.02
N GLU A 264 -27.07 -8.85 -1.66
CA GLU A 264 -27.18 -9.01 -3.10
C GLU A 264 -26.94 -7.66 -3.79
N VAL A 265 -25.98 -7.61 -4.69
CA VAL A 265 -25.62 -6.42 -5.45
C VAL A 265 -25.75 -6.74 -6.93
N ALA A 266 -26.63 -6.01 -7.64
CA ALA A 266 -26.72 -6.10 -9.07
C ALA A 266 -25.49 -5.44 -9.71
N VAL A 267 -24.85 -6.14 -10.64
CA VAL A 267 -23.62 -5.68 -11.30
C VAL A 267 -23.73 -5.86 -12.82
N THR A 268 -23.09 -4.96 -13.53
CA THR A 268 -22.91 -5.10 -14.98
C THR A 268 -21.49 -5.61 -15.24
N PRO A 269 -21.31 -6.87 -15.68
CA PRO A 269 -20.00 -7.40 -15.99
C PRO A 269 -19.43 -6.71 -17.22
N GLY A 270 -18.13 -6.39 -17.14
CA GLY A 270 -17.33 -5.84 -18.24
C GLY A 270 -16.34 -6.88 -18.78
N ARG A 271 -15.14 -6.41 -19.13
CA ARG A 271 -14.08 -7.27 -19.67
C ARG A 271 -13.47 -8.20 -18.60
N LYS A 272 -12.94 -9.31 -19.07
CA LYS A 272 -12.16 -10.24 -18.23
C LYS A 272 -10.69 -9.85 -18.28
N LEU A 273 -10.02 -9.97 -17.13
CA LEU A 273 -8.59 -9.74 -16.90
C LEU A 273 -8.05 -10.97 -16.17
N GLY A 274 -7.57 -11.96 -16.92
CA GLY A 274 -7.22 -13.28 -16.38
C GLY A 274 -8.43 -13.92 -15.67
N ASP A 275 -8.28 -14.28 -14.40
CA ASP A 275 -9.34 -14.89 -13.57
C ASP A 275 -10.34 -13.85 -13.00
N LEU A 276 -10.06 -12.57 -13.19
CA LEU A 276 -10.89 -11.48 -12.69
C LEU A 276 -11.83 -10.97 -13.78
N THR A 277 -13.02 -10.55 -13.38
CA THR A 277 -13.99 -9.86 -14.24
C THR A 277 -14.21 -8.46 -13.69
N VAL A 278 -13.97 -7.46 -14.50
CA VAL A 278 -14.31 -6.07 -14.21
C VAL A 278 -15.82 -5.94 -14.18
N PHE A 279 -16.35 -5.15 -13.27
CA PHE A 279 -17.77 -4.88 -13.20
C PHE A 279 -18.07 -3.44 -12.78
N VAL A 280 -19.27 -2.99 -13.08
CA VAL A 280 -19.83 -1.73 -12.60
C VAL A 280 -21.00 -2.08 -11.67
N GLY A 281 -20.96 -1.59 -10.43
CA GLY A 281 -21.97 -1.87 -9.41
C GLY A 281 -21.65 -1.22 -8.07
N ALA A 282 -22.50 -1.43 -7.09
CA ALA A 282 -22.40 -0.84 -5.75
C ALA A 282 -21.49 -1.61 -4.77
N ALA A 283 -20.62 -2.51 -5.29
CA ALA A 283 -19.60 -3.19 -4.47
C ALA A 283 -18.29 -2.44 -4.57
N GLY A 284 -17.66 -2.16 -3.42
CA GLY A 284 -16.43 -1.38 -3.29
C GLY A 284 -15.18 -2.25 -3.17
N ARG A 285 -14.02 -1.63 -3.38
CA ARG A 285 -12.70 -2.24 -3.12
C ARG A 285 -12.59 -2.69 -1.65
N GLY A 286 -12.06 -3.88 -1.44
CA GLY A 286 -11.84 -4.45 -0.11
C GLY A 286 -13.04 -5.22 0.46
N GLU A 287 -14.22 -5.13 -0.14
CA GLU A 287 -15.35 -5.96 0.25
C GLU A 287 -15.09 -7.43 -0.11
N ARG A 288 -15.67 -8.33 0.64
CA ARG A 288 -15.59 -9.78 0.37
C ARG A 288 -16.80 -10.24 -0.38
N ALA A 289 -16.60 -10.86 -1.52
CA ALA A 289 -17.66 -11.49 -2.29
C ALA A 289 -17.66 -13.00 -2.07
N VAL A 290 -18.83 -13.61 -2.10
CA VAL A 290 -19.01 -15.07 -2.00
C VAL A 290 -18.53 -15.71 -3.29
N LEU A 291 -17.59 -16.64 -3.19
CA LEU A 291 -17.11 -17.42 -4.32
C LEU A 291 -18.04 -18.61 -4.57
N LYS A 292 -18.41 -18.85 -5.82
CA LYS A 292 -19.32 -19.91 -6.26
C LYS A 292 -20.60 -19.95 -5.42
N PRO A 293 -21.38 -18.86 -5.42
CA PRO A 293 -22.59 -18.79 -4.58
C PRO A 293 -23.56 -19.91 -4.94
N SER A 294 -24.08 -20.62 -3.92
CA SER A 294 -25.09 -21.64 -4.10
C SER A 294 -26.35 -21.04 -4.75
N PRO A 295 -27.04 -21.76 -5.63
CA PRO A 295 -28.34 -21.32 -6.19
C PRO A 295 -29.42 -21.03 -5.12
N MET A 296 -29.26 -21.60 -3.94
CA MET A 296 -30.18 -21.40 -2.79
C MET A 296 -29.79 -20.17 -1.95
N LEU A 297 -28.63 -19.56 -2.17
CA LEU A 297 -28.21 -18.38 -1.42
C LEU A 297 -29.14 -17.21 -1.72
N ARG A 298 -29.63 -16.56 -0.66
CA ARG A 298 -30.51 -15.40 -0.76
C ARG A 298 -29.96 -14.21 0.02
N ALA A 299 -30.40 -13.03 -0.34
CA ALA A 299 -30.10 -11.82 0.43
C ALA A 299 -30.53 -11.99 1.90
N GLY A 300 -29.73 -11.51 2.84
CA GLY A 300 -29.95 -11.62 4.27
C GLY A 300 -29.50 -12.93 4.92
N ALA A 301 -29.10 -13.96 4.14
CA ALA A 301 -28.61 -15.22 4.68
C ALA A 301 -27.37 -14.99 5.56
N LEU A 302 -27.33 -15.64 6.73
CA LEU A 302 -26.16 -15.64 7.61
C LEU A 302 -25.03 -16.43 6.95
N LEU A 303 -23.86 -15.80 6.86
CA LEU A 303 -22.67 -16.38 6.27
C LEU A 303 -21.59 -16.55 7.32
N ARG A 304 -20.81 -17.59 7.17
CA ARG A 304 -19.56 -17.77 7.90
C ARG A 304 -18.45 -17.98 6.87
N PRO A 305 -17.52 -17.06 6.75
CA PRO A 305 -16.36 -17.25 5.85
C PRO A 305 -15.62 -18.50 6.24
N ALA A 306 -15.27 -19.35 5.26
CA ALA A 306 -14.36 -20.46 5.49
C ALA A 306 -12.99 -19.86 5.87
N VAL A 307 -12.45 -20.30 6.99
CA VAL A 307 -11.07 -19.97 7.38
C VAL A 307 -10.18 -20.83 6.50
N ASN A 308 -9.39 -20.18 5.63
CA ASN A 308 -8.30 -20.82 4.89
C ASN A 308 -7.07 -20.95 5.77
#